data_2a7d31188a04e503d81e24aea3ca0a07
#
_entry.id   2a7d31188a04e503d81e24aea3ca0a07
#
_cell.length_a   1.000
_cell.length_b   1.000
_cell.length_c   1.000
_cell.angle_alpha   90.00
_cell.angle_beta   90.00
_cell.angle_gamma   90.00
#
_symmetry.space_group_name_H-M   'P 1'
#
loop_
_entity.id
_entity.type
_entity.pdbx_description
1 polymer ?
#
loop_
_entity_poly.entity_id
_entity_poly.type
_entity_poly.pdbx_seq_one_letter_code
_entity_poly.pdbx_strand_id
1 'polypeptide(L)'
;MSSGSNSGARILTILDLFTEAQPDWMPEAIMARLGYSRPTLYRYLKTLKSMGYLVSTPGDALTLGPRVTELDFLMRRSDPLITAGAPLLKILAARHPCAVFITRWYGRKTLCIASEVSTARTRSSYPRGRPMPLTKGAVSRVILAFLPRRDQEALMADHLHEMADPGVTPEALMADFRKIRRDGICTAWAEITPGVVGVAAPILAGPRAPVGALCLTSLAKDMDDDRLAMIRRDVKDSVAAVAGILTARAVPPPSAPASRPSQAAPLQPRTFRRSMP
;
A
#
# COMPACT_ATOMS: atom_id res chain seq x y z
N MET A 1 16.26 -30.27 -9.82
CA MET A 1 15.65 -31.13 -8.79
C MET A 1 15.52 -30.33 -7.50
N SER A 2 14.35 -29.85 -7.17
CA SER A 2 13.97 -29.41 -5.81
C SER A 2 12.45 -29.27 -5.75
N SER A 3 11.73 -30.37 -5.61
CA SER A 3 10.27 -30.40 -5.52
C SER A 3 9.75 -30.34 -4.07
N GLY A 4 10.63 -30.10 -3.09
CA GLY A 4 10.29 -30.14 -1.66
C GLY A 4 9.95 -28.81 -1.00
N SER A 5 10.19 -27.66 -1.65
CA SER A 5 10.21 -26.38 -0.93
C SER A 5 8.90 -25.55 -0.99
N ASN A 6 7.80 -26.04 -1.53
CA ASN A 6 6.69 -25.12 -1.88
C ASN A 6 5.35 -25.35 -1.19
N SER A 7 5.22 -26.28 -0.24
CA SER A 7 3.93 -26.50 0.45
C SER A 7 3.53 -25.30 1.31
N GLY A 8 4.49 -24.68 2.00
CA GLY A 8 4.25 -23.47 2.80
C GLY A 8 3.87 -22.27 1.94
N ALA A 9 4.57 -22.04 0.84
CA ALA A 9 4.23 -20.97 -0.09
C ALA A 9 2.84 -21.19 -0.72
N ARG A 10 2.52 -22.42 -1.11
CA ARG A 10 1.21 -22.79 -1.68
C ARG A 10 0.04 -22.58 -0.73
N ILE A 11 0.21 -22.83 0.57
CA ILE A 11 -0.85 -22.56 1.55
C ILE A 11 -1.06 -21.06 1.74
N LEU A 12 0.01 -20.25 1.73
CA LEU A 12 -0.07 -18.81 1.85
C LEU A 12 -0.66 -18.13 0.61
N THR A 13 -0.50 -18.72 -0.60
CA THR A 13 -1.11 -18.20 -1.83
C THR A 13 -2.65 -18.14 -1.75
N ILE A 14 -3.27 -18.97 -0.89
CA ILE A 14 -4.72 -18.90 -0.66
C ILE A 14 -5.10 -17.57 -0.02
N LEU A 15 -4.29 -17.05 0.92
CA LEU A 15 -4.55 -15.76 1.56
C LEU A 15 -4.39 -14.59 0.58
N ASP A 16 -3.58 -14.72 -0.46
CA ASP A 16 -3.39 -13.68 -1.48
C ASP A 16 -4.61 -13.49 -2.40
N LEU A 17 -5.57 -14.42 -2.38
CA LEU A 17 -6.81 -14.31 -3.14
C LEU A 17 -7.78 -13.28 -2.55
N PHE A 18 -7.73 -13.05 -1.24
CA PHE A 18 -8.64 -12.13 -0.55
C PHE A 18 -8.24 -10.70 -0.85
N THR A 19 -9.16 -9.95 -1.45
CA THR A 19 -8.98 -8.56 -1.85
C THR A 19 -10.19 -7.71 -1.46
N GLU A 20 -10.08 -6.39 -1.57
CA GLU A 20 -11.21 -5.47 -1.35
C GLU A 20 -12.38 -5.78 -2.32
N ALA A 21 -12.08 -6.18 -3.56
CA ALA A 21 -13.08 -6.52 -4.56
C ALA A 21 -13.64 -7.94 -4.40
N GLN A 22 -12.90 -8.85 -3.76
CA GLN A 22 -13.28 -10.24 -3.55
C GLN A 22 -12.92 -10.65 -2.10
N PRO A 23 -13.76 -10.26 -1.11
CA PRO A 23 -13.49 -10.49 0.31
C PRO A 23 -13.80 -11.91 0.79
N ASP A 24 -14.50 -12.68 0.00
CA ASP A 24 -14.89 -14.06 0.30
C ASP A 24 -14.68 -14.99 -0.91
N TRP A 25 -14.52 -16.28 -0.63
CA TRP A 25 -14.23 -17.28 -1.66
C TRP A 25 -14.87 -18.62 -1.35
N MET A 26 -15.55 -19.20 -2.36
CA MET A 26 -15.98 -20.61 -2.31
C MET A 26 -14.77 -21.54 -2.55
N PRO A 27 -14.69 -22.69 -1.86
CA PRO A 27 -13.60 -23.65 -2.07
C PRO A 27 -13.42 -24.06 -3.54
N GLU A 28 -14.49 -24.24 -4.28
CA GLU A 28 -14.49 -24.60 -5.70
C GLU A 28 -13.85 -23.52 -6.56
N ALA A 29 -14.12 -22.26 -6.26
CA ALA A 29 -13.52 -21.12 -6.96
C ALA A 29 -12.03 -21.01 -6.66
N ILE A 30 -11.59 -21.29 -5.43
CA ILE A 30 -10.15 -21.37 -5.06
C ILE A 30 -9.46 -22.50 -5.84
N MET A 31 -10.09 -23.69 -5.92
CA MET A 31 -9.55 -24.80 -6.72
C MET A 31 -9.33 -24.42 -8.17
N ALA A 32 -10.37 -23.82 -8.79
CA ALA A 32 -10.30 -23.37 -10.18
C ALA A 32 -9.22 -22.28 -10.39
N ARG A 33 -9.07 -21.36 -9.44
CA ARG A 33 -8.13 -20.24 -9.54
C ARG A 33 -6.67 -20.66 -9.37
N LEU A 34 -6.39 -21.59 -8.44
CA LEU A 34 -5.04 -21.99 -8.07
C LEU A 34 -4.60 -23.34 -8.68
N GLY A 35 -5.52 -24.06 -9.35
CA GLY A 35 -5.23 -25.37 -9.93
C GLY A 35 -4.95 -26.45 -8.87
N TYR A 36 -5.56 -26.35 -7.68
CA TYR A 36 -5.34 -27.33 -6.63
C TYR A 36 -6.36 -28.49 -6.76
N SER A 37 -5.87 -29.71 -6.53
CA SER A 37 -6.78 -30.85 -6.35
C SER A 37 -7.59 -30.70 -5.06
N ARG A 38 -8.79 -31.25 -5.03
CA ARG A 38 -9.69 -31.21 -3.86
C ARG A 38 -9.00 -31.66 -2.56
N PRO A 39 -8.31 -32.81 -2.50
CA PRO A 39 -7.61 -33.22 -1.28
C PRO A 39 -6.56 -32.22 -0.81
N THR A 40 -5.81 -31.65 -1.75
CA THR A 40 -4.76 -30.66 -1.45
C THR A 40 -5.36 -29.39 -0.89
N LEU A 41 -6.39 -28.82 -1.54
CA LEU A 41 -7.03 -27.62 -1.05
C LEU A 41 -7.62 -27.84 0.35
N TYR A 42 -8.43 -28.89 0.56
CA TYR A 42 -9.08 -29.09 1.85
C TYR A 42 -8.09 -29.33 3.00
N ARG A 43 -6.93 -29.91 2.72
CA ARG A 43 -5.83 -30.01 3.70
C ARG A 43 -5.30 -28.62 4.07
N TYR A 44 -5.09 -27.74 3.09
CA TYR A 44 -4.64 -26.36 3.34
C TYR A 44 -5.69 -25.53 4.07
N LEU A 45 -6.96 -25.64 3.66
CA LEU A 45 -8.07 -24.95 4.33
C LEU A 45 -8.22 -25.41 5.78
N LYS A 46 -8.07 -26.71 6.06
CA LYS A 46 -8.08 -27.24 7.43
C LYS A 46 -7.01 -26.56 8.28
N THR A 47 -5.78 -26.47 7.76
CA THR A 47 -4.67 -25.79 8.46
C THR A 47 -4.97 -24.32 8.68
N LEU A 48 -5.38 -23.58 7.65
CA LEU A 48 -5.66 -22.13 7.77
C LEU A 48 -6.82 -21.86 8.74
N LYS A 49 -7.87 -22.70 8.74
CA LYS A 49 -8.98 -22.60 9.69
C LYS A 49 -8.55 -22.93 11.13
N SER A 50 -7.81 -24.02 11.33
CA SER A 50 -7.36 -24.41 12.67
C SER A 50 -6.40 -23.38 13.30
N MET A 51 -5.67 -22.62 12.48
CA MET A 51 -4.80 -21.54 12.91
C MET A 51 -5.49 -20.16 12.98
N GLY A 52 -6.79 -20.09 12.67
CA GLY A 52 -7.59 -18.87 12.73
C GLY A 52 -7.35 -17.86 11.60
N TYR A 53 -6.64 -18.24 10.52
CA TYR A 53 -6.43 -17.35 9.36
C TYR A 53 -7.65 -17.27 8.46
N LEU A 54 -8.46 -18.33 8.40
CA LEU A 54 -9.73 -18.37 7.66
C LEU A 54 -10.87 -18.82 8.57
N VAL A 55 -12.06 -18.36 8.27
CA VAL A 55 -13.32 -18.85 8.84
C VAL A 55 -14.35 -19.10 7.75
N SER A 56 -15.31 -20.00 8.00
CA SER A 56 -16.47 -20.18 7.12
C SER A 56 -17.55 -19.19 7.49
N THR A 57 -18.21 -18.65 6.46
CA THR A 57 -19.45 -17.88 6.60
C THR A 57 -20.66 -18.80 6.54
N PRO A 58 -21.87 -18.33 6.94
CA PRO A 58 -23.11 -19.01 6.58
C PRO A 58 -23.22 -19.14 5.05
N GLY A 59 -23.23 -20.35 4.51
CA GLY A 59 -23.19 -20.61 3.06
C GLY A 59 -21.83 -21.12 2.55
N ASP A 60 -20.95 -21.56 3.48
CA ASP A 60 -19.68 -22.25 3.22
C ASP A 60 -18.60 -21.43 2.48
N ALA A 61 -18.82 -20.16 2.21
CA ALA A 61 -17.77 -19.29 1.74
C ALA A 61 -16.73 -19.06 2.84
N LEU A 62 -15.49 -18.80 2.43
CA LEU A 62 -14.35 -18.55 3.29
C LEU A 62 -14.05 -17.06 3.33
N THR A 63 -13.77 -16.52 4.51
CA THR A 63 -13.26 -15.16 4.71
C THR A 63 -12.07 -15.16 5.65
N LEU A 64 -11.35 -14.02 5.71
CA LEU A 64 -10.22 -13.86 6.63
C LEU A 64 -10.67 -14.00 8.09
N GLY A 65 -9.90 -14.76 8.85
CA GLY A 65 -10.20 -15.10 10.24
C GLY A 65 -9.57 -14.15 11.28
N PRO A 66 -9.88 -14.33 12.57
CA PRO A 66 -9.47 -13.43 13.66
C PRO A 66 -7.96 -13.30 13.82
N ARG A 67 -7.19 -14.31 13.41
CA ARG A 67 -5.72 -14.27 13.50
C ARG A 67 -5.11 -13.09 12.73
N VAL A 68 -5.72 -12.68 11.62
CA VAL A 68 -5.28 -11.52 10.84
C VAL A 68 -5.42 -10.23 11.67
N THR A 69 -6.53 -10.07 12.37
CA THR A 69 -6.76 -8.91 13.25
C THR A 69 -5.79 -8.88 14.44
N GLU A 70 -5.50 -10.05 15.05
CA GLU A 70 -4.51 -10.16 16.14
C GLU A 70 -3.11 -9.74 15.66
N LEU A 71 -2.70 -10.20 14.48
CA LEU A 71 -1.41 -9.84 13.89
C LEU A 71 -1.34 -8.35 13.55
N ASP A 72 -2.42 -7.76 13.01
CA ASP A 72 -2.49 -6.31 12.76
C ASP A 72 -2.36 -5.52 14.06
N PHE A 73 -3.01 -5.96 15.14
CA PHE A 73 -2.86 -5.33 16.45
C PHE A 73 -1.41 -5.35 16.96
N LEU A 74 -0.72 -6.49 16.85
CA LEU A 74 0.69 -6.61 17.22
C LEU A 74 1.59 -5.71 16.38
N MET A 75 1.37 -5.68 15.05
CA MET A 75 2.09 -4.79 14.15
C MET A 75 1.95 -3.32 14.56
N ARG A 76 0.74 -2.86 14.89
CA ARG A 76 0.48 -1.47 15.32
C ARG A 76 1.28 -1.09 16.56
N ARG A 77 1.46 -2.02 17.48
CA ARG A 77 2.17 -1.77 18.74
C ARG A 77 3.68 -1.82 18.61
N SER A 78 4.18 -2.64 17.70
CA SER A 78 5.61 -2.91 17.54
C SER A 78 6.28 -2.10 16.42
N ASP A 79 5.53 -1.57 15.45
CA ASP A 79 6.10 -0.83 14.34
C ASP A 79 6.62 0.55 14.80
N PRO A 80 7.96 0.77 14.74
CA PRO A 80 8.57 2.03 15.17
C PRO A 80 8.08 3.24 14.39
N LEU A 81 7.72 3.04 13.10
CA LEU A 81 7.21 4.11 12.26
C LEU A 81 5.82 4.57 12.71
N ILE A 82 4.97 3.63 13.12
CA ILE A 82 3.65 3.94 13.71
C ILE A 82 3.83 4.66 15.05
N THR A 83 4.66 4.13 15.94
CA THR A 83 4.85 4.70 17.28
C THR A 83 5.48 6.09 17.24
N ALA A 84 6.41 6.34 16.32
CA ALA A 84 7.01 7.67 16.13
C ALA A 84 6.05 8.67 15.47
N GLY A 85 5.24 8.20 14.52
CA GLY A 85 4.43 9.09 13.69
C GLY A 85 3.03 9.37 14.20
N ALA A 86 2.40 8.46 14.95
CA ALA A 86 1.02 8.62 15.39
C ALA A 86 0.75 9.93 16.18
N PRO A 87 1.62 10.40 17.08
CA PRO A 87 1.42 11.70 17.74
C PRO A 87 1.41 12.87 16.74
N LEU A 88 2.28 12.82 15.72
CA LEU A 88 2.39 13.89 14.72
C LEU A 88 1.18 13.90 13.78
N LEU A 89 0.61 12.74 13.45
CA LEU A 89 -0.63 12.68 12.70
C LEU A 89 -1.77 13.42 13.43
N LYS A 90 -1.90 13.24 14.74
CA LYS A 90 -2.91 13.95 15.55
C LYS A 90 -2.70 15.46 15.54
N ILE A 91 -1.45 15.91 15.67
CA ILE A 91 -1.09 17.34 15.60
C ILE A 91 -1.46 17.93 14.25
N LEU A 92 -1.10 17.25 13.16
CA LEU A 92 -1.44 17.71 11.80
C LEU A 92 -2.94 17.72 11.54
N ALA A 93 -3.66 16.70 11.98
CA ALA A 93 -5.11 16.63 11.85
C ALA A 93 -5.83 17.70 12.69
N ALA A 94 -5.29 18.11 13.84
CA ALA A 94 -5.82 19.21 14.63
C ALA A 94 -5.55 20.59 14.00
N ARG A 95 -4.42 20.73 13.28
CA ARG A 95 -4.01 21.99 12.66
C ARG A 95 -4.67 22.25 11.31
N HIS A 96 -4.92 21.20 10.55
CA HIS A 96 -5.42 21.30 9.18
C HIS A 96 -6.72 20.51 8.98
N PRO A 97 -7.71 21.03 8.23
CA PRO A 97 -8.84 20.22 7.74
C PRO A 97 -8.33 19.22 6.68
N CYS A 98 -7.97 18.02 7.11
CA CYS A 98 -7.29 17.05 6.27
C CYS A 98 -7.55 15.60 6.68
N ALA A 99 -7.20 14.66 5.80
CA ALA A 99 -6.80 13.32 6.17
C ALA A 99 -5.27 13.24 6.07
N VAL A 100 -4.63 12.78 7.13
CA VAL A 100 -3.18 12.62 7.19
C VAL A 100 -2.83 11.20 7.54
N PHE A 101 -1.79 10.65 6.90
CA PHE A 101 -1.44 9.24 7.08
C PHE A 101 0.05 8.99 6.85
N ILE A 102 0.52 7.90 7.44
CA ILE A 102 1.86 7.37 7.21
C ILE A 102 1.73 6.09 6.42
N THR A 103 2.59 5.96 5.43
CA THR A 103 2.75 4.74 4.66
C THR A 103 4.09 4.08 4.95
N ARG A 104 4.14 2.76 4.78
CA ARG A 104 5.37 1.99 4.83
C ARG A 104 5.70 1.42 3.46
N TRP A 105 6.97 1.50 3.11
CA TRP A 105 7.53 0.87 1.92
C TRP A 105 7.97 -0.55 2.24
N TYR A 106 7.50 -1.51 1.46
CA TYR A 106 7.82 -2.95 1.61
C TYR A 106 8.60 -3.49 0.40
N GLY A 107 9.42 -2.67 -0.24
CA GLY A 107 10.26 -3.05 -1.38
C GLY A 107 9.53 -3.07 -2.72
N ARG A 108 8.27 -3.47 -2.76
CA ARG A 108 7.43 -3.52 -3.98
C ARG A 108 6.00 -3.01 -3.77
N LYS A 109 5.63 -2.71 -2.54
CA LYS A 109 4.29 -2.23 -2.18
C LYS A 109 4.41 -1.10 -1.17
N THR A 110 3.54 -0.12 -1.32
CA THR A 110 3.33 0.93 -0.32
C THR A 110 1.96 0.72 0.30
N LEU A 111 1.92 0.59 1.63
CA LEU A 111 0.67 0.42 2.38
C LEU A 111 0.51 1.56 3.38
N CYS A 112 -0.71 2.05 3.54
CA CYS A 112 -1.06 2.92 4.67
C CYS A 112 -1.01 2.10 5.96
N ILE A 113 -0.23 2.56 6.96
CA ILE A 113 -0.05 1.87 8.25
C ILE A 113 -0.66 2.61 9.43
N ALA A 114 -0.86 3.92 9.33
CA ALA A 114 -1.53 4.75 10.33
C ALA A 114 -2.18 5.95 9.65
N SER A 115 -3.32 6.40 10.13
CA SER A 115 -4.02 7.57 9.61
C SER A 115 -4.83 8.28 10.69
N GLU A 116 -5.01 9.60 10.52
CA GLU A 116 -5.91 10.45 11.30
C GLU A 116 -6.72 11.33 10.33
N VAL A 117 -7.91 11.71 10.76
CA VAL A 117 -8.83 12.53 9.97
C VAL A 117 -9.35 13.66 10.84
N SER A 118 -9.22 14.91 10.38
CA SER A 118 -9.60 16.09 11.17
C SER A 118 -11.12 16.28 11.28
N THR A 119 -11.88 15.88 10.25
CA THR A 119 -13.34 16.03 10.20
C THR A 119 -14.00 14.87 9.45
N ALA A 120 -15.29 14.62 9.72
CA ALA A 120 -16.09 13.62 9.01
C ALA A 120 -16.23 13.89 7.49
N ARG A 121 -15.94 15.11 7.03
CA ARG A 121 -15.98 15.50 5.61
C ARG A 121 -14.72 15.11 4.84
N THR A 122 -13.63 14.82 5.54
CA THR A 122 -12.33 14.52 4.95
C THR A 122 -12.11 13.00 4.99
N ARG A 123 -12.53 12.29 3.95
CA ARG A 123 -12.31 10.84 3.86
C ARG A 123 -10.92 10.55 3.31
N SER A 124 -10.18 9.66 3.96
CA SER A 124 -8.96 9.12 3.36
C SER A 124 -9.33 8.14 2.25
N SER A 125 -8.77 8.35 1.05
CA SER A 125 -8.91 7.42 -0.08
C SER A 125 -8.13 6.12 0.13
N TYR A 126 -7.21 6.13 1.12
CA TYR A 126 -6.35 5.00 1.43
C TYR A 126 -6.47 4.62 2.90
N PRO A 127 -7.46 3.81 3.25
CA PRO A 127 -7.55 3.22 4.59
C PRO A 127 -6.33 2.31 4.83
N ARG A 128 -6.10 2.01 6.10
CA ARG A 128 -5.02 1.13 6.52
C ARG A 128 -5.06 -0.21 5.77
N GLY A 129 -3.91 -0.67 5.30
CA GLY A 129 -3.73 -1.92 4.58
C GLY A 129 -3.99 -1.86 3.08
N ARG A 130 -4.63 -0.80 2.57
CA ARG A 130 -4.88 -0.67 1.13
C ARG A 130 -3.58 -0.36 0.39
N PRO A 131 -3.23 -1.14 -0.66
CA PRO A 131 -2.09 -0.86 -1.51
C PRO A 131 -2.27 0.46 -2.28
N MET A 132 -1.18 1.20 -2.43
CA MET A 132 -1.15 2.42 -3.24
C MET A 132 -0.59 2.13 -4.63
N PRO A 133 -1.08 2.81 -5.69
CA PRO A 133 -0.45 2.74 -7.00
C PRO A 133 0.99 3.24 -6.90
N LEU A 134 1.92 2.63 -7.62
CA LEU A 134 3.35 3.00 -7.54
C LEU A 134 3.72 4.18 -8.45
N THR A 135 2.96 4.43 -9.49
CA THR A 135 3.28 5.46 -10.51
C THR A 135 2.51 6.76 -10.35
N LYS A 136 1.49 6.79 -9.47
CA LYS A 136 0.58 7.93 -9.29
C LYS A 136 0.56 8.42 -7.85
N GLY A 137 0.31 9.71 -7.70
CA GLY A 137 0.13 10.37 -6.41
C GLY A 137 1.43 10.72 -5.68
N ALA A 138 1.33 11.65 -4.75
CA ALA A 138 2.48 12.22 -4.05
C ALA A 138 3.30 11.18 -3.28
N VAL A 139 2.63 10.21 -2.61
CA VAL A 139 3.29 9.19 -1.78
C VAL A 139 4.24 8.32 -2.59
N SER A 140 3.75 7.76 -3.68
CA SER A 140 4.55 6.84 -4.49
C SER A 140 5.72 7.55 -5.15
N ARG A 141 5.50 8.77 -5.64
CA ARG A 141 6.56 9.59 -6.24
C ARG A 141 7.67 9.94 -5.25
N VAL A 142 7.36 10.31 -4.00
CA VAL A 142 8.41 10.59 -3.01
C VAL A 142 9.17 9.34 -2.61
N ILE A 143 8.53 8.16 -2.55
CA ILE A 143 9.24 6.91 -2.28
C ILE A 143 10.14 6.55 -3.46
N LEU A 144 9.59 6.49 -4.67
CA LEU A 144 10.34 6.13 -5.87
C LEU A 144 11.50 7.10 -6.14
N ALA A 145 11.29 8.39 -5.92
CA ALA A 145 12.33 9.40 -6.13
C ALA A 145 13.62 9.11 -5.32
N PHE A 146 13.51 8.49 -4.15
CA PHE A 146 14.64 8.19 -3.27
C PHE A 146 15.17 6.75 -3.37
N LEU A 147 14.58 5.90 -4.21
CA LEU A 147 15.15 4.59 -4.49
C LEU A 147 16.42 4.69 -5.36
N PRO A 148 17.29 3.68 -5.32
CA PRO A 148 18.36 3.52 -6.31
C PRO A 148 17.79 3.49 -7.73
N ARG A 149 18.55 4.03 -8.71
CA ARG A 149 18.07 4.15 -10.10
C ARG A 149 17.64 2.80 -10.70
N ARG A 150 18.43 1.75 -10.45
CA ARG A 150 18.10 0.38 -10.90
C ARG A 150 16.71 -0.07 -10.42
N ASP A 151 16.38 0.21 -9.15
CA ASP A 151 15.11 -0.20 -8.57
C ASP A 151 13.95 0.65 -9.12
N GLN A 152 14.19 1.94 -9.38
CA GLN A 152 13.22 2.80 -10.06
C GLN A 152 12.87 2.24 -11.45
N GLU A 153 13.88 1.92 -12.26
CA GLU A 153 13.70 1.40 -13.61
C GLU A 153 12.97 0.05 -13.61
N ALA A 154 13.34 -0.86 -12.70
CA ALA A 154 12.68 -2.15 -12.57
C ALA A 154 11.21 -2.03 -12.16
N LEU A 155 10.91 -1.18 -11.18
CA LEU A 155 9.53 -0.96 -10.73
C LEU A 155 8.68 -0.27 -11.80
N MET A 156 9.23 0.70 -12.52
CA MET A 156 8.52 1.34 -13.64
C MET A 156 8.21 0.35 -14.75
N ALA A 157 9.16 -0.54 -15.09
CA ALA A 157 8.94 -1.58 -16.10
C ALA A 157 7.82 -2.56 -15.69
N ASP A 158 7.80 -2.99 -14.42
CA ASP A 158 6.77 -3.89 -13.90
C ASP A 158 5.36 -3.25 -13.84
N HIS A 159 5.28 -1.91 -13.76
CA HIS A 159 4.04 -1.15 -13.63
C HIS A 159 3.70 -0.30 -14.86
N LEU A 160 4.24 -0.65 -16.03
CA LEU A 160 3.93 0.06 -17.30
C LEU A 160 2.44 0.20 -17.59
N HIS A 161 1.63 -0.78 -17.18
CA HIS A 161 0.18 -0.75 -17.35
C HIS A 161 -0.52 0.35 -16.53
N GLU A 162 0.06 0.74 -15.39
CA GLU A 162 -0.43 1.86 -14.57
C GLU A 162 -0.06 3.22 -15.18
N MET A 163 0.95 3.23 -16.07
CA MET A 163 1.46 4.42 -16.75
C MET A 163 0.71 4.73 -18.06
N ALA A 164 -0.25 3.89 -18.44
CA ALA A 164 -1.01 4.05 -19.68
C ALA A 164 -1.92 5.29 -19.71
N ASP A 165 -1.97 6.08 -18.63
CA ASP A 165 -2.66 7.37 -18.64
C ASP A 165 -1.89 8.37 -19.52
N PRO A 166 -2.61 9.10 -20.41
CA PRO A 166 -2.00 10.14 -21.23
C PRO A 166 -1.27 11.18 -20.38
N GLY A 167 0.02 11.35 -20.58
CA GLY A 167 0.86 12.35 -19.90
C GLY A 167 1.80 11.80 -18.82
N VAL A 168 1.73 10.54 -18.46
CA VAL A 168 2.70 9.90 -17.56
C VAL A 168 3.72 9.13 -18.40
N THR A 169 4.82 9.77 -18.79
CA THR A 169 5.93 9.10 -19.48
C THR A 169 7.06 8.77 -18.50
N PRO A 170 7.90 7.75 -18.76
CA PRO A 170 9.07 7.45 -17.94
C PRO A 170 10.00 8.66 -17.78
N GLU A 171 10.20 9.44 -18.83
CA GLU A 171 11.05 10.63 -18.83
C GLU A 171 10.48 11.73 -17.93
N ALA A 172 9.17 11.98 -18.00
CA ALA A 172 8.47 12.94 -17.16
C ALA A 172 8.58 12.55 -15.67
N LEU A 173 8.39 11.25 -15.36
CA LEU A 173 8.57 10.74 -14.00
C LEU A 173 10.01 10.91 -13.50
N MET A 174 11.01 10.63 -14.33
CA MET A 174 12.41 10.79 -13.95
C MET A 174 12.78 12.26 -13.74
N ALA A 175 12.17 13.17 -14.49
CA ALA A 175 12.33 14.62 -14.28
C ALA A 175 11.70 15.04 -12.94
N ASP A 176 10.50 14.56 -12.66
CA ASP A 176 9.79 14.81 -11.41
C ASP A 176 10.57 14.26 -10.20
N PHE A 177 11.14 13.05 -10.29
CA PHE A 177 11.99 12.49 -9.23
C PHE A 177 13.22 13.34 -8.91
N ARG A 178 13.83 13.99 -9.91
CA ARG A 178 14.95 14.93 -9.68
C ARG A 178 14.47 16.15 -8.88
N LYS A 179 13.32 16.71 -9.24
CA LYS A 179 12.70 17.82 -8.52
C LYS A 179 12.33 17.42 -7.09
N ILE A 180 11.67 16.28 -6.92
CA ILE A 180 11.29 15.77 -5.59
C ILE A 180 12.51 15.54 -4.70
N ARG A 181 13.62 15.00 -5.22
CA ARG A 181 14.85 14.84 -4.43
C ARG A 181 15.44 16.15 -3.97
N ARG A 182 15.42 17.18 -4.81
CA ARG A 182 15.91 18.51 -4.45
C ARG A 182 14.99 19.16 -3.41
N ASP A 183 13.69 19.07 -3.59
CA ASP A 183 12.71 19.79 -2.77
C ASP A 183 12.33 19.00 -1.49
N GLY A 184 12.59 17.69 -1.45
CA GLY A 184 12.24 16.78 -0.34
C GLY A 184 10.74 16.56 -0.15
N ILE A 185 9.91 16.93 -1.14
CA ILE A 185 8.45 16.91 -1.02
C ILE A 185 7.79 16.87 -2.40
N CYS A 186 6.62 16.23 -2.48
CA CYS A 186 5.78 16.18 -3.67
C CYS A 186 4.38 16.71 -3.36
N THR A 187 3.80 17.42 -4.32
CA THR A 187 2.38 17.79 -4.31
C THR A 187 1.74 17.20 -5.56
N ALA A 188 0.62 16.48 -5.39
CA ALA A 188 -0.14 15.88 -6.47
C ALA A 188 -1.60 16.36 -6.41
N TRP A 189 -2.11 16.84 -7.54
CA TRP A 189 -3.44 17.42 -7.66
C TRP A 189 -4.37 16.44 -8.40
N ALA A 190 -5.42 15.97 -7.72
CA ALA A 190 -6.50 15.14 -8.29
C ALA A 190 -6.06 13.84 -9.00
N GLU A 191 -4.82 13.38 -8.81
CA GLU A 191 -4.28 12.20 -9.51
C GLU A 191 -4.88 10.89 -9.04
N ILE A 192 -5.26 10.83 -7.76
CA ILE A 192 -5.80 9.62 -7.14
C ILE A 192 -7.30 9.78 -6.90
N THR A 193 -7.68 10.91 -6.31
CA THR A 193 -9.07 11.21 -5.99
C THR A 193 -9.42 12.57 -6.59
N PRO A 194 -10.43 12.65 -7.45
CA PRO A 194 -10.88 13.93 -8.01
C PRO A 194 -11.15 14.96 -6.92
N GLY A 195 -10.68 16.19 -7.12
CA GLY A 195 -10.87 17.30 -6.19
C GLY A 195 -10.06 17.23 -4.89
N VAL A 196 -9.09 16.33 -4.79
CA VAL A 196 -8.19 16.19 -3.63
C VAL A 196 -6.76 16.52 -4.02
N VAL A 197 -6.07 17.30 -3.19
CA VAL A 197 -4.63 17.53 -3.28
C VAL A 197 -3.92 16.72 -2.20
N GLY A 198 -2.84 16.03 -2.59
CA GLY A 198 -1.97 15.28 -1.69
C GLY A 198 -0.59 15.92 -1.60
N VAL A 199 -0.11 16.15 -0.38
CA VAL A 199 1.23 16.65 -0.10
C VAL A 199 1.97 15.58 0.69
N ALA A 200 3.07 15.04 0.15
CA ALA A 200 3.83 13.96 0.78
C ALA A 200 5.32 14.26 0.84
N ALA A 201 5.95 13.80 1.92
CA ALA A 201 7.41 13.79 2.07
C ALA A 201 7.90 12.40 2.48
N PRO A 202 9.09 11.98 2.02
CA PRO A 202 9.64 10.65 2.29
C PRO A 202 10.18 10.57 3.71
N ILE A 203 9.95 9.46 4.39
CA ILE A 203 10.62 9.12 5.64
C ILE A 203 11.81 8.22 5.28
N LEU A 204 13.02 8.69 5.57
CA LEU A 204 14.26 8.05 5.15
C LEU A 204 15.00 7.48 6.36
N ALA A 205 15.53 6.25 6.23
CA ALA A 205 16.52 5.68 7.16
C ALA A 205 17.97 5.98 6.73
N GLY A 206 18.15 6.62 5.57
CA GLY A 206 19.42 7.02 4.98
C GLY A 206 19.19 7.73 3.65
N PRO A 207 20.24 8.26 2.98
CA PRO A 207 20.10 9.14 1.81
C PRO A 207 19.31 8.55 0.63
N ARG A 208 19.30 7.23 0.48
CA ARG A 208 18.62 6.47 -0.57
C ARG A 208 17.84 5.27 -0.02
N ALA A 209 17.37 5.37 1.22
CA ALA A 209 16.69 4.30 1.93
C ALA A 209 15.32 4.76 2.45
N PRO A 210 14.32 4.93 1.57
CA PRO A 210 12.98 5.29 2.00
C PRO A 210 12.34 4.11 2.74
N VAL A 211 11.87 4.36 3.97
CA VAL A 211 11.12 3.39 4.77
C VAL A 211 9.61 3.61 4.66
N GLY A 212 9.21 4.77 4.17
CA GLY A 212 7.82 5.15 3.98
C GLY A 212 7.67 6.61 3.61
N ALA A 213 6.46 7.14 3.76
CA ALA A 213 6.16 8.56 3.57
C ALA A 213 5.06 9.01 4.53
N LEU A 214 5.06 10.29 4.86
CA LEU A 214 3.94 10.98 5.48
C LEU A 214 3.21 11.78 4.40
N CYS A 215 1.90 11.64 4.35
CA CYS A 215 1.06 12.36 3.38
C CYS A 215 -0.11 13.03 4.09
N LEU A 216 -0.36 14.28 3.71
CA LEU A 216 -1.55 15.03 4.07
C LEU A 216 -2.37 15.25 2.80
N THR A 217 -3.68 14.95 2.87
CA THR A 217 -4.62 15.20 1.78
C THR A 217 -5.71 16.16 2.22
N SER A 218 -6.08 17.12 1.35
CA SER A 218 -7.11 18.11 1.59
C SER A 218 -7.92 18.36 0.31
N LEU A 219 -9.06 19.05 0.42
CA LEU A 219 -9.85 19.40 -0.75
C LEU A 219 -9.12 20.49 -1.56
N ALA A 220 -9.02 20.29 -2.87
CA ALA A 220 -8.35 21.23 -3.76
C ALA A 220 -8.98 22.62 -3.78
N LYS A 221 -10.32 22.69 -3.64
CA LYS A 221 -11.07 23.95 -3.59
C LYS A 221 -10.74 24.82 -2.37
N ASP A 222 -10.20 24.21 -1.32
CA ASP A 222 -9.84 24.88 -0.08
C ASP A 222 -8.32 25.17 0.01
N MET A 223 -7.58 25.00 -1.11
CA MET A 223 -6.12 25.08 -1.16
C MET A 223 -5.69 26.31 -1.95
N ASP A 224 -5.27 27.34 -1.26
CA ASP A 224 -4.53 28.48 -1.79
C ASP A 224 -3.01 28.30 -1.61
N ASP A 225 -2.21 29.22 -2.14
CA ASP A 225 -0.76 29.14 -2.12
C ASP A 225 -0.18 29.23 -0.69
N ASP A 226 -0.76 30.07 0.16
CA ASP A 226 -0.31 30.25 1.55
C ASP A 226 -0.55 28.99 2.36
N ARG A 227 -1.72 28.40 2.21
CA ARG A 227 -2.09 27.16 2.87
C ARG A 227 -1.25 25.99 2.36
N LEU A 228 -1.01 25.91 1.06
CA LEU A 228 -0.13 24.91 0.49
C LEU A 228 1.29 25.05 1.04
N ALA A 229 1.82 26.27 1.12
CA ALA A 229 3.15 26.52 1.68
C ALA A 229 3.24 26.11 3.15
N MET A 230 2.21 26.40 3.96
CA MET A 230 2.11 26.00 5.36
C MET A 230 2.09 24.47 5.50
N ILE A 231 1.22 23.79 4.75
CA ILE A 231 1.12 22.32 4.76
C ILE A 231 2.44 21.67 4.35
N ARG A 232 3.09 22.18 3.31
CA ARG A 232 4.40 21.67 2.85
C ARG A 232 5.47 21.79 3.93
N ARG A 233 5.49 22.88 4.68
CA ARG A 233 6.39 23.08 5.82
C ARG A 233 6.10 22.06 6.92
N ASP A 234 4.85 22.00 7.38
CA ASP A 234 4.42 21.13 8.48
C ASP A 234 4.66 19.64 8.19
N VAL A 235 4.43 19.21 6.95
CA VAL A 235 4.72 17.85 6.49
C VAL A 235 6.22 17.57 6.54
N LYS A 236 7.08 18.48 6.08
CA LYS A 236 8.54 18.33 6.13
C LYS A 236 9.07 18.28 7.55
N ASP A 237 8.58 19.16 8.42
CA ASP A 237 8.98 19.21 9.82
C ASP A 237 8.58 17.93 10.56
N SER A 238 7.37 17.42 10.29
CA SER A 238 6.89 16.17 10.86
C SER A 238 7.72 14.97 10.40
N VAL A 239 8.09 14.90 9.12
CA VAL A 239 8.96 13.84 8.60
C VAL A 239 10.34 13.90 9.23
N ALA A 240 10.93 15.09 9.39
CA ALA A 240 12.21 15.26 10.05
C ALA A 240 12.17 14.77 11.52
N ALA A 241 11.09 15.08 12.23
CA ALA A 241 10.89 14.61 13.60
C ALA A 241 10.78 13.08 13.68
N VAL A 242 9.99 12.45 12.78
CA VAL A 242 9.89 10.98 12.70
C VAL A 242 11.26 10.36 12.41
N ALA A 243 11.99 10.89 11.42
CA ALA A 243 13.30 10.38 11.05
C ALA A 243 14.30 10.46 12.21
N GLY A 244 14.28 11.56 12.98
CA GLY A 244 15.11 11.72 14.19
C GLY A 244 14.81 10.65 15.25
N ILE A 245 13.53 10.36 15.49
CA ILE A 245 13.13 9.31 16.46
C ILE A 245 13.57 7.91 15.97
N LEU A 246 13.43 7.63 14.68
CA LEU A 246 13.83 6.34 14.10
C LEU A 246 15.33 6.12 14.17
N THR A 247 16.12 7.15 13.87
CA THR A 247 17.59 7.10 13.94
C THR A 247 18.06 6.85 15.37
N ALA A 248 17.46 7.52 16.34
CA ALA A 248 17.76 7.31 17.76
C ALA A 248 17.43 5.88 18.26
N ARG A 249 16.52 5.17 17.60
CA ARG A 249 16.11 3.80 17.93
C ARG A 249 16.82 2.71 17.12
N ALA A 250 17.77 3.05 16.24
CA ALA A 250 18.52 2.13 15.35
C ALA A 250 17.60 1.11 14.64
N VAL A 251 16.63 1.59 13.86
CA VAL A 251 15.70 0.73 13.11
C VAL A 251 16.36 0.25 11.82
N PRO A 252 16.56 -1.07 11.60
CA PRO A 252 17.07 -1.58 10.33
C PRO A 252 16.06 -1.33 9.19
N PRO A 253 16.52 -1.08 7.95
CA PRO A 253 15.64 -0.99 6.79
C PRO A 253 14.91 -2.33 6.56
N PRO A 254 13.67 -2.30 6.02
CA PRO A 254 12.94 -3.52 5.72
C PRO A 254 13.69 -4.33 4.66
N SER A 255 13.91 -5.62 4.92
CA SER A 255 14.38 -6.55 3.90
C SER A 255 13.31 -6.66 2.80
N ALA A 256 13.71 -6.48 1.55
CA ALA A 256 12.82 -6.66 0.42
C ALA A 256 12.27 -8.10 0.41
N PRO A 257 10.94 -8.31 0.32
CA PRO A 257 10.42 -9.65 0.13
C PRO A 257 10.95 -10.21 -1.19
N ALA A 258 11.35 -11.47 -1.19
CA ALA A 258 11.76 -12.19 -2.40
C ALA A 258 10.68 -12.02 -3.47
N SER A 259 11.09 -11.82 -4.72
CA SER A 259 10.20 -11.64 -5.86
C SER A 259 9.17 -12.77 -5.93
N ARG A 260 7.89 -12.45 -5.70
CA ARG A 260 6.80 -13.39 -5.97
C ARG A 260 6.64 -13.52 -7.48
N PRO A 261 6.35 -14.71 -8.02
CA PRO A 261 6.03 -14.86 -9.42
C PRO A 261 4.80 -13.99 -9.76
N SER A 262 4.86 -13.32 -10.92
CA SER A 262 3.79 -12.47 -11.45
C SER A 262 2.46 -13.20 -11.42
N GLN A 263 1.44 -12.57 -10.80
CA GLN A 263 0.07 -13.08 -10.87
C GLN A 263 -0.41 -12.97 -12.32
N ALA A 264 -0.86 -14.08 -12.89
CA ALA A 264 -1.47 -14.12 -14.21
C ALA A 264 -2.62 -13.09 -14.33
N ALA A 265 -2.71 -12.46 -15.50
CA ALA A 265 -3.69 -11.43 -15.85
C ALA A 265 -5.14 -11.85 -15.49
N PRO A 266 -6.02 -10.88 -15.17
CA PRO A 266 -7.42 -11.16 -14.89
C PRO A 266 -8.07 -11.80 -16.12
N LEU A 267 -8.69 -12.97 -15.92
CA LEU A 267 -9.51 -13.63 -16.93
C LEU A 267 -10.70 -12.70 -17.26
N GLN A 268 -10.83 -12.35 -18.55
CA GLN A 268 -12.02 -11.66 -19.05
C GLN A 268 -13.27 -12.52 -18.78
N PRO A 269 -14.42 -11.92 -18.41
CA PRO A 269 -15.66 -12.68 -18.23
C PRO A 269 -16.08 -13.29 -19.55
N ARG A 270 -16.18 -14.62 -19.59
CA ARG A 270 -16.81 -15.34 -20.71
C ARG A 270 -18.29 -14.94 -20.74
N THR A 271 -18.70 -14.24 -21.80
CA THR A 271 -20.11 -14.00 -22.12
C THR A 271 -20.80 -15.33 -22.36
N PHE A 272 -21.65 -15.72 -21.45
CA PHE A 272 -22.55 -16.87 -21.62
C PHE A 272 -23.62 -16.47 -22.64
N ARG A 273 -23.46 -16.90 -23.89
CA ARG A 273 -24.58 -16.87 -24.85
C ARG A 273 -25.63 -17.84 -24.36
N ARG A 274 -26.75 -17.31 -23.89
CA ARG A 274 -28.01 -18.08 -23.76
C ARG A 274 -28.49 -18.47 -25.16
N SER A 275 -28.38 -19.72 -25.52
CA SER A 275 -29.20 -20.33 -26.55
C SER A 275 -30.54 -20.63 -25.89
N MET A 276 -31.56 -19.92 -26.29
CA MET A 276 -32.95 -20.33 -26.08
C MET A 276 -33.40 -21.21 -27.26
N PRO A 277 -34.25 -22.25 -26.97
CA PRO A 277 -34.89 -23.05 -27.99
C PRO A 277 -35.93 -22.27 -28.77
#